data_e4c503a1fd440874d6cd042570115bee
#
_entry.id   e4c503a1fd440874d6cd042570115bee
#
_cell.length_a   1.000
_cell.length_b   1.000
_cell.length_c   1.000
_cell.angle_alpha   90.00
_cell.angle_beta   90.00
_cell.angle_gamma   90.00
#
_symmetry.space_group_name_H-M   'P 1'
#
loop_
_entity.id
_entity.type
_entity.pdbx_description
1 polymer ?
#
loop_
_entity_poly.entity_id
_entity_poly.type
_entity_poly.pdbx_seq_one_letter_code
_entity_poly.pdbx_strand_id
1 'polypeptide(L)' 'MKMDRITVAPSIMGGRPCIRGLRFPVSRILGMLAAGQSEKDVLANHPDLEPDDIRQALEYAAARVDDRVIMLKSA' A
#
# COMPACT_ATOMS: atom_id res chain seq x y z
N MET A 1 -8.69 -9.56 9.86
CA MET A 1 -8.47 -8.21 9.31
C MET A 1 -9.10 -8.12 7.93
N LYS A 2 -9.91 -7.11 7.72
CA LYS A 2 -10.66 -6.98 6.48
C LYS A 2 -9.96 -6.01 5.54
N MET A 3 -9.60 -6.49 4.34
CA MET A 3 -8.87 -5.70 3.34
C MET A 3 -9.79 -5.31 2.19
N ASP A 4 -10.87 -4.60 2.52
CA ASP A 4 -11.89 -4.27 1.53
C ASP A 4 -11.51 -3.16 0.56
N ARG A 5 -10.40 -2.47 0.82
CA ARG A 5 -9.90 -1.40 -0.05
C ARG A 5 -8.74 -1.83 -0.94
N ILE A 6 -8.25 -3.06 -0.77
CA ILE A 6 -7.15 -3.57 -1.58
C ILE A 6 -7.71 -4.55 -2.59
N THR A 7 -7.47 -4.29 -3.87
CA THR A 7 -7.99 -5.12 -4.96
C THR A 7 -6.86 -5.61 -5.86
N VAL A 8 -7.07 -6.78 -6.46
CA VAL A 8 -6.14 -7.36 -7.42
C VAL A 8 -6.97 -7.75 -8.65
N ALA A 9 -6.63 -7.17 -9.80
CA ALA A 9 -7.27 -7.51 -11.06
C ALA A 9 -6.19 -7.66 -12.13
N PRO A 10 -6.19 -8.75 -12.91
CA PRO A 10 -5.14 -8.97 -13.92
C PRO A 10 -5.03 -7.83 -14.93
N SER A 11 -6.13 -7.14 -15.20
CA SER A 11 -6.17 -6.04 -16.18
C SER A 11 -5.70 -4.70 -15.60
N ILE A 12 -5.46 -4.61 -14.30
CA ILE A 12 -5.05 -3.36 -13.66
C ILE A 12 -3.63 -3.52 -13.11
N MET A 13 -2.72 -2.72 -13.63
CA MET A 13 -1.31 -2.67 -13.21
C MET A 13 -0.65 -4.05 -13.17
N GLY A 14 -1.00 -4.92 -14.12
CA GLY A 14 -0.42 -6.26 -14.21
C GLY A 14 -0.76 -7.17 -13.06
N GLY A 15 -1.88 -6.96 -12.40
CA GLY A 15 -2.31 -7.78 -11.28
C GLY A 15 -1.70 -7.38 -9.94
N ARG A 16 -1.06 -6.23 -9.85
CA ARG A 16 -0.53 -5.73 -8.58
C ARG A 16 -1.66 -5.34 -7.63
N PRO A 17 -1.46 -5.49 -6.31
CA PRO A 17 -2.44 -4.97 -5.35
C PRO A 17 -2.58 -3.45 -5.51
N CYS A 18 -3.81 -3.01 -5.68
CA CYS A 18 -4.13 -1.60 -5.90
C CYS A 18 -5.24 -1.15 -4.97
N ILE A 19 -5.42 0.16 -4.88
CA ILE A 19 -6.46 0.76 -4.04
C ILE A 19 -7.77 0.82 -4.81
N ARG A 20 -8.80 0.15 -4.29
CA ARG A 20 -10.21 0.24 -4.74
C ARG A 20 -10.39 0.18 -6.26
N GLY A 21 -9.65 -0.70 -6.94
CA GLY A 21 -9.75 -0.83 -8.39
C GLY A 21 -9.12 0.32 -9.18
N LEU A 22 -8.50 1.27 -8.51
CA LEU A 22 -7.80 2.36 -9.16
C LEU A 22 -6.45 1.88 -9.69
N ARG A 23 -5.88 2.62 -10.64
CA ARG A 23 -4.51 2.37 -11.09
C ARG A 23 -3.52 3.02 -10.11
N PHE A 24 -3.64 2.62 -8.85
CA PHE A 24 -2.81 3.14 -7.78
C PHE A 24 -2.31 1.98 -6.93
N PRO A 25 -1.11 1.47 -7.22
CA PRO A 25 -0.59 0.32 -6.49
C PRO A 25 -0.33 0.65 -5.02
N VAL A 26 -0.56 -0.33 -4.16
CA VAL A 26 -0.23 -0.23 -2.73
C VAL A 26 1.25 0.13 -2.56
N SER A 27 2.14 -0.45 -3.39
CA SER A 27 3.57 -0.18 -3.31
C SER A 27 3.91 1.30 -3.52
N ARG A 28 3.10 2.02 -4.29
CA ARG A 28 3.33 3.46 -4.50
C ARG A 28 3.08 4.26 -3.23
N ILE A 29 2.02 3.92 -2.50
CA ILE A 29 1.76 4.55 -1.20
C ILE A 29 2.92 4.28 -0.23
N LEU A 30 3.32 3.01 -0.14
CA LEU A 30 4.41 2.62 0.75
C LEU A 30 5.71 3.32 0.39
N GLY A 31 5.99 3.45 -0.91
CA GLY A 31 7.18 4.15 -1.38
C GLY A 31 7.21 5.62 -1.00
N MET A 32 6.06 6.30 -1.10
CA MET A 32 5.97 7.71 -0.71
C MET A 32 6.20 7.89 0.78
N LEU A 33 5.61 7.03 1.61
CA LEU A 33 5.82 7.07 3.05
C LEU A 33 7.28 6.77 3.40
N ALA A 34 7.87 5.78 2.75
CA ALA A 34 9.28 5.42 2.96
C ALA A 34 10.22 6.57 2.56
N ALA A 35 9.83 7.38 1.60
CA ALA A 35 10.60 8.54 1.17
C ALA A 35 10.43 9.75 2.11
N GLY A 36 9.64 9.61 3.16
CA GLY A 36 9.49 10.65 4.17
C GLY A 36 8.27 11.54 4.00
N GLN A 37 7.40 11.26 3.03
CA GLN A 37 6.16 12.02 2.91
C GLN A 37 5.22 11.64 4.05
N SER A 38 4.52 12.65 4.59
CA SER A 38 3.50 12.41 5.60
C SER A 38 2.21 11.90 4.94
N GLU A 39 1.34 11.29 5.74
CA GLU A 39 0.02 10.89 5.23
C GLU A 39 -0.74 12.10 4.69
N LYS A 40 -0.62 13.24 5.37
CA LYS A 40 -1.24 14.49 4.91
C LYS A 40 -0.74 14.90 3.53
N ASP A 41 0.58 14.80 3.30
CA ASP A 41 1.16 15.14 2.01
C ASP A 41 0.67 14.21 0.91
N VAL A 42 0.62 12.92 1.19
CA VAL A 42 0.14 11.92 0.24
C VAL A 42 -1.30 12.22 -0.16
N LEU A 43 -2.16 12.49 0.81
CA LEU A 43 -3.57 12.79 0.54
C LEU A 43 -3.75 14.10 -0.21
N ALA A 44 -2.93 15.12 0.10
CA ALA A 44 -3.00 16.41 -0.59
C ALA A 44 -2.61 16.29 -2.05
N ASN A 45 -1.60 15.47 -2.35
CA ASN A 45 -1.10 15.30 -3.71
C ASN A 45 -1.88 14.28 -4.54
N HIS A 46 -2.69 13.43 -3.88
CA HIS A 46 -3.45 12.38 -4.53
C HIS A 46 -4.88 12.39 -4.01
N PRO A 47 -5.72 13.31 -4.51
CA PRO A 47 -7.05 13.53 -3.97
C PRO A 47 -8.00 12.34 -4.13
N ASP A 48 -7.66 11.36 -4.98
CA ASP A 48 -8.44 10.13 -5.10
C ASP A 48 -8.28 9.19 -3.90
N LEU A 49 -7.26 9.43 -3.08
CA LEU A 49 -7.01 8.59 -1.92
C LEU A 49 -7.76 9.11 -0.69
N GLU A 50 -8.11 8.18 0.17
CA GLU A 50 -8.74 8.44 1.47
C GLU A 50 -7.82 7.98 2.60
N PRO A 51 -7.97 8.54 3.81
CA PRO A 51 -7.10 8.13 4.93
C PRO A 51 -7.09 6.63 5.20
N ASP A 52 -8.24 5.96 5.06
CA ASP A 52 -8.32 4.51 5.26
C ASP A 52 -7.58 3.73 4.18
N ASP A 53 -7.37 4.31 2.99
CA ASP A 53 -6.57 3.66 1.96
C ASP A 53 -5.12 3.52 2.41
N ILE A 54 -4.58 4.57 3.03
CA ILE A 54 -3.21 4.53 3.56
C ILE A 54 -3.11 3.52 4.69
N ARG A 55 -4.09 3.53 5.61
CA ARG A 55 -4.09 2.59 6.72
C ARG A 55 -4.10 1.14 6.23
N GLN A 56 -4.98 0.83 5.27
CA GLN A 56 -5.04 -0.54 4.74
C GLN A 56 -3.79 -0.91 3.94
N ALA A 57 -3.17 0.04 3.24
CA ALA A 57 -1.90 -0.22 2.57
C ALA A 57 -0.83 -0.66 3.58
N LEU A 58 -0.77 0.00 4.73
CA LEU A 58 0.16 -0.36 5.79
C LEU A 58 -0.19 -1.72 6.41
N GLU A 59 -1.47 -1.99 6.64
CA GLU A 59 -1.92 -3.28 7.15
C GLU A 59 -1.58 -4.41 6.18
N TYR A 60 -1.79 -4.18 4.89
CA TYR A 60 -1.44 -5.15 3.86
C TYR A 60 0.06 -5.44 3.87
N ALA A 61 0.89 -4.40 3.95
CA ALA A 61 2.33 -4.57 3.98
C ALA A 61 2.76 -5.37 5.22
N ALA A 62 2.18 -5.08 6.38
CA ALA A 62 2.49 -5.79 7.62
C ALA A 62 2.17 -7.27 7.49
N ALA A 63 1.01 -7.61 6.91
CA ALA A 63 0.61 -8.99 6.71
C ALA A 63 1.56 -9.72 5.74
N ARG A 64 2.00 -9.04 4.69
CA ARG A 64 2.92 -9.64 3.71
C ARG A 64 4.29 -9.88 4.30
N VAL A 65 4.76 -8.99 5.17
CA VAL A 65 6.05 -9.14 5.84
C VAL A 65 6.05 -10.39 6.74
N ASP A 66 4.94 -10.65 7.42
CA ASP A 66 4.82 -11.84 8.27
C ASP A 66 4.88 -13.14 7.49
N ASP A 67 4.51 -13.10 6.21
CA ASP A 67 4.51 -14.29 5.35
C ASP A 67 5.87 -14.57 4.69
N ARG A 68 6.87 -13.75 4.96
CA ARG A 68 8.17 -13.84 4.27
C ARG A 68 9.30 -14.05 5.25
N VAL A 69 10.22 -14.93 4.86
CA VAL A 69 11.48 -15.09 5.58
C VAL A 69 12.50 -14.17 4.92
N ILE A 70 13.03 -13.25 5.71
CA ILE A 70 14.05 -12.31 5.24
C ILE A 70 15.28 -12.51 6.09
N MET A 71 16.43 -12.70 5.42
CA MET A 71 17.71 -12.83 6.11
C MET A 71 18.18 -11.44 6.52
N LEU A 72 18.08 -11.17 7.82
CA LEU A 72 18.48 -9.89 8.37
C LEU A 72 19.80 -10.04 9.13
N LYS A 73 20.53 -8.93 9.17
CA LYS A 73 21.73 -8.84 9.95
C LYS A 73 21.35 -8.76 11.42
N SER A 74 22.01 -9.56 12.26
CA SER A 74 21.79 -9.51 13.70
C SER A 74 22.21 -8.16 14.27
N ALA A 75 21.41 -7.64 15.16
CA ALA A 75 21.70 -6.37 15.82
C ALA A 75 22.70 -6.57 16.97
#